data_668fa7d437d277551cb2cc24d3699f01
#
_entry.id   668fa7d437d277551cb2cc24d3699f01
#
_cell.length_a   1.000
_cell.length_b   1.000
_cell.length_c   1.000
_cell.angle_alpha   90.00
_cell.angle_beta   90.00
_cell.angle_gamma   90.00
#
_symmetry.space_group_name_H-M   'P 1'
#
loop_
_entity.id
_entity.type
_entity.pdbx_description
1 polymer ?
#
loop_
_entity_poly.entity_id
_entity_poly.type
_entity_poly.pdbx_seq_one_letter_code
_entity_poly.pdbx_strand_id
1 'polypeptide(L)'
;MDMKKNDTFTVTIEDMSDDGAGIGKQDGYIWFIKDTVIGDKVEARVMKTKKSYGFARLEKVLEPSPARVQPLCPVARRCGGCQLQAMSYKEQLKFKENKVYNNLVRVGKLEGLSRVEEEGAEDKDFPGAVFLPVMGMENPWRYRNKAQFPFGADKNGNIVTGFYAGRTHVIIPQEDCLLGVEENREILRLIKDFMERFHIRPYDEAGHSGLVRHVLIRKGFRTGELMVCLVINGHILPHQEELVEGLRNIHGMTSISLSVNTERTNVIMGQELIHVFGPGYITDFIGDVKYQISPLSFYQVNPAQTEKLYGTALEYAGLTGEEVVWDLYCGIGTISLFLARNARKVFGVEIVSQAVDDARQNARINGIENVEFFLGRAEEVLPREYEKNGIRADVVVVDPPRKGCDEKCLDTIVKMGPERVVYVSCDSATLARDVRYLCDRGYEVRKVRCCDMFCLTGHVETVCLLSNRKPDARVKIDVDLEDYYRIKDEQKKNKASE
;
A
#
# COMPACT_ATOMS: atom_id res chain seq x y z
N MET A 1 -14.46 -3.18 37.14
CA MET A 1 -15.69 -3.57 36.42
C MET A 1 -15.80 -5.10 36.45
N ASP A 2 -16.92 -5.62 36.96
CA ASP A 2 -17.07 -7.08 37.25
C ASP A 2 -17.87 -7.80 36.15
N MET A 3 -17.69 -7.37 34.89
CA MET A 3 -18.35 -7.98 33.74
C MET A 3 -17.70 -9.31 33.35
N LYS A 4 -18.53 -10.33 33.20
CA LYS A 4 -18.14 -11.69 32.84
C LYS A 4 -18.44 -11.97 31.37
N LYS A 5 -17.83 -13.01 30.83
CA LYS A 5 -18.13 -13.50 29.48
C LYS A 5 -19.64 -13.80 29.36
N ASN A 6 -20.24 -13.36 28.25
CA ASN A 6 -21.67 -13.43 27.90
C ASN A 6 -22.59 -12.38 28.57
N ASP A 7 -22.09 -11.53 29.47
CA ASP A 7 -22.89 -10.39 29.94
C ASP A 7 -23.20 -9.45 28.79
N THR A 8 -24.36 -8.78 28.84
CA THR A 8 -24.75 -7.75 27.87
C THR A 8 -24.71 -6.38 28.50
N PHE A 9 -24.35 -5.37 27.72
CA PHE A 9 -24.28 -3.99 28.15
C PHE A 9 -24.58 -3.04 26.99
N THR A 10 -24.95 -1.82 27.34
CA THR A 10 -25.19 -0.74 26.35
C THR A 10 -24.03 0.25 26.38
N VAL A 11 -23.56 0.64 25.18
CA VAL A 11 -22.47 1.62 25.05
C VAL A 11 -22.64 2.43 23.78
N THR A 12 -22.18 3.69 23.82
CA THR A 12 -22.03 4.54 22.62
C THR A 12 -20.62 4.37 22.05
N ILE A 13 -20.54 4.28 20.74
CA ILE A 13 -19.27 4.18 20.02
C ILE A 13 -18.72 5.57 19.80
N GLU A 14 -17.60 5.89 20.45
CA GLU A 14 -16.97 7.21 20.45
C GLU A 14 -15.84 7.32 19.43
N ASP A 15 -15.17 6.21 19.11
CA ASP A 15 -14.00 6.18 18.23
C ASP A 15 -13.91 4.81 17.54
N MET A 16 -12.88 4.61 16.73
CA MET A 16 -12.62 3.38 16.01
C MET A 16 -11.12 3.02 16.05
N SER A 17 -10.84 1.74 16.24
CA SER A 17 -9.48 1.20 16.20
C SER A 17 -8.96 1.04 14.77
N ASP A 18 -7.66 0.89 14.62
CA ASP A 18 -6.99 0.73 13.31
C ASP A 18 -7.51 -0.46 12.49
N ASP A 19 -8.03 -1.50 13.15
CA ASP A 19 -8.62 -2.67 12.51
C ASP A 19 -10.14 -2.55 12.29
N GLY A 20 -10.71 -1.34 12.45
CA GLY A 20 -12.11 -1.03 12.18
C GLY A 20 -13.09 -1.53 13.23
N ALA A 21 -12.64 -1.85 14.45
CA ALA A 21 -13.55 -2.11 15.55
C ALA A 21 -13.91 -0.79 16.25
N GLY A 22 -15.21 -0.54 16.48
CA GLY A 22 -15.63 0.62 17.23
C GLY A 22 -15.15 0.56 18.68
N ILE A 23 -14.83 1.72 19.23
CA ILE A 23 -14.38 1.91 20.60
C ILE A 23 -15.47 2.63 21.38
N GLY A 24 -15.94 1.99 22.44
CA GLY A 24 -16.85 2.61 23.40
C GLY A 24 -16.30 2.51 24.81
N LYS A 25 -16.73 3.43 25.70
CA LYS A 25 -16.33 3.41 27.09
C LYS A 25 -17.51 3.24 27.99
N GLN A 26 -17.38 2.38 29.00
CA GLN A 26 -18.35 2.20 30.06
C GLN A 26 -17.61 2.25 31.40
N ASP A 27 -17.97 3.21 32.26
CA ASP A 27 -17.33 3.43 33.57
C ASP A 27 -15.78 3.50 33.49
N GLY A 28 -15.26 4.14 32.41
CA GLY A 28 -13.83 4.28 32.14
C GLY A 28 -13.16 3.04 31.52
N TYR A 29 -13.87 1.91 31.37
CA TYR A 29 -13.36 0.69 30.76
C TYR A 29 -13.62 0.70 29.24
N ILE A 30 -12.60 0.36 28.46
CA ILE A 30 -12.61 0.42 26.98
C ILE A 30 -13.12 -0.90 26.38
N TRP A 31 -14.09 -0.81 25.45
CA TRP A 31 -14.63 -1.95 24.71
C TRP A 31 -14.34 -1.80 23.22
N PHE A 32 -13.81 -2.86 22.61
CA PHE A 32 -13.66 -2.99 21.16
C PHE A 32 -14.81 -3.86 20.61
N ILE A 33 -15.60 -3.29 19.70
CA ILE A 33 -16.83 -3.90 19.19
C ILE A 33 -16.83 -3.81 17.66
N LYS A 34 -16.74 -4.96 17.00
CA LYS A 34 -16.79 -5.01 15.52
C LYS A 34 -18.19 -4.71 14.99
N ASP A 35 -18.26 -4.35 13.71
CA ASP A 35 -19.50 -4.05 12.97
C ASP A 35 -20.29 -2.85 13.52
N THR A 36 -19.62 -1.96 14.22
CA THR A 36 -20.18 -0.72 14.75
C THR A 36 -19.60 0.49 14.01
N VAL A 37 -20.30 1.61 14.10
CA VAL A 37 -19.92 2.91 13.48
C VAL A 37 -19.83 3.95 14.58
N ILE A 38 -18.92 4.91 14.44
CA ILE A 38 -18.79 6.03 15.37
C ILE A 38 -20.15 6.76 15.47
N GLY A 39 -20.63 6.95 16.71
CA GLY A 39 -21.94 7.54 17.00
C GLY A 39 -23.08 6.53 17.17
N ASP A 40 -22.87 5.23 16.90
CA ASP A 40 -23.87 4.21 17.23
C ASP A 40 -24.02 4.06 18.75
N LYS A 41 -25.25 3.90 19.23
CA LYS A 41 -25.54 3.34 20.54
C LYS A 41 -25.96 1.89 20.40
N VAL A 42 -25.22 1.00 21.02
CA VAL A 42 -25.34 -0.45 20.78
C VAL A 42 -25.52 -1.25 22.04
N GLU A 43 -26.24 -2.37 21.93
CA GLU A 43 -26.18 -3.48 22.87
C GLU A 43 -25.10 -4.45 22.42
N ALA A 44 -24.16 -4.74 23.30
CA ALA A 44 -23.02 -5.62 23.01
C ALA A 44 -22.90 -6.73 24.06
N ARG A 45 -22.37 -7.89 23.64
CA ARG A 45 -22.14 -9.05 24.49
C ARG A 45 -20.65 -9.25 24.72
N VAL A 46 -20.25 -9.37 25.97
CA VAL A 46 -18.87 -9.59 26.39
C VAL A 46 -18.34 -10.91 25.83
N MET A 47 -17.24 -10.82 25.06
CA MET A 47 -16.51 -11.98 24.55
C MET A 47 -15.30 -12.31 25.41
N LYS A 48 -14.52 -11.26 25.77
CA LYS A 48 -13.26 -11.39 26.53
C LYS A 48 -12.92 -10.10 27.22
N THR A 49 -12.52 -10.21 28.50
CA THR A 49 -12.01 -9.09 29.29
C THR A 49 -10.49 -9.18 29.46
N LYS A 50 -9.83 -8.04 29.56
CA LYS A 50 -8.43 -7.82 29.91
C LYS A 50 -8.36 -6.86 31.10
N LYS A 51 -7.17 -6.55 31.61
CA LYS A 51 -7.01 -5.65 32.77
C LYS A 51 -7.61 -4.24 32.53
N SER A 52 -7.42 -3.65 31.35
CA SER A 52 -7.80 -2.27 31.01
C SER A 52 -8.76 -2.12 29.85
N TYR A 53 -9.09 -3.20 29.13
CA TYR A 53 -10.00 -3.19 27.99
C TYR A 53 -10.63 -4.55 27.77
N GLY A 54 -11.71 -4.60 26.96
CA GLY A 54 -12.37 -5.83 26.58
C GLY A 54 -12.78 -5.87 25.12
N PHE A 55 -13.21 -7.06 24.68
CA PHE A 55 -13.79 -7.29 23.37
C PHE A 55 -15.23 -7.74 23.53
N ALA A 56 -16.13 -7.16 22.77
CA ALA A 56 -17.52 -7.54 22.77
C ALA A 56 -18.03 -7.72 21.32
N ARG A 57 -19.10 -8.44 21.18
CA ARG A 57 -19.81 -8.66 19.92
C ARG A 57 -21.04 -7.78 19.87
N LEU A 58 -21.28 -7.14 18.75
CA LEU A 58 -22.52 -6.41 18.50
C LEU A 58 -23.71 -7.37 18.48
N GLU A 59 -24.67 -7.16 19.37
CA GLU A 59 -25.95 -7.87 19.37
C GLU A 59 -27.00 -7.05 18.60
N LYS A 60 -27.15 -5.78 18.95
CA LYS A 60 -28.15 -4.89 18.35
C LYS A 60 -27.68 -3.44 18.31
N VAL A 61 -27.97 -2.74 17.23
CA VAL A 61 -27.90 -1.27 17.16
C VAL A 61 -29.21 -0.73 17.72
N LEU A 62 -29.11 0.02 18.81
CA LEU A 62 -30.26 0.64 19.50
C LEU A 62 -30.64 1.98 18.86
N GLU A 63 -29.62 2.82 18.67
CA GLU A 63 -29.73 4.11 18.02
C GLU A 63 -28.61 4.17 16.96
N PRO A 64 -28.93 4.14 15.65
CA PRO A 64 -27.91 4.17 14.59
C PRO A 64 -27.29 5.56 14.46
N SER A 65 -25.99 5.60 14.23
CA SER A 65 -25.28 6.80 13.82
C SER A 65 -25.84 7.34 12.50
N PRO A 66 -25.89 8.67 12.29
CA PRO A 66 -26.20 9.25 10.97
C PRO A 66 -25.21 8.81 9.87
N ALA A 67 -23.99 8.38 10.26
CA ALA A 67 -22.99 7.87 9.36
C ALA A 67 -23.18 6.38 8.99
N ARG A 68 -24.13 5.68 9.64
CA ARG A 68 -24.36 4.26 9.38
C ARG A 68 -25.11 4.05 8.07
N VAL A 69 -24.61 3.11 7.26
CA VAL A 69 -25.25 2.67 6.02
C VAL A 69 -25.40 1.15 6.00
N GLN A 70 -26.32 0.65 5.17
CA GLN A 70 -26.44 -0.79 4.94
C GLN A 70 -25.29 -1.28 4.06
N PRO A 71 -24.48 -2.26 4.51
CA PRO A 71 -23.46 -2.87 3.66
C PRO A 71 -24.06 -3.49 2.40
N LEU A 72 -23.47 -3.22 1.23
CA LEU A 72 -23.88 -3.81 -0.04
C LEU A 72 -23.46 -5.28 -0.17
N CYS A 73 -22.32 -5.65 0.44
CA CYS A 73 -21.84 -7.02 0.40
C CYS A 73 -22.62 -7.90 1.40
N PRO A 74 -23.29 -8.98 0.94
CA PRO A 74 -24.12 -9.82 1.82
C PRO A 74 -23.31 -10.58 2.90
N VAL A 75 -21.99 -10.71 2.70
CA VAL A 75 -21.09 -11.40 3.63
C VAL A 75 -20.18 -10.45 4.41
N ALA A 76 -20.41 -9.12 4.35
CA ALA A 76 -19.55 -8.10 4.96
C ALA A 76 -19.21 -8.37 6.43
N ARG A 77 -20.20 -8.79 7.25
CA ARG A 77 -20.00 -9.10 8.68
C ARG A 77 -19.19 -10.37 8.95
N ARG A 78 -19.08 -11.26 7.97
CA ARG A 78 -18.44 -12.58 8.10
C ARG A 78 -17.07 -12.61 7.44
N CYS A 79 -16.92 -11.92 6.31
CA CYS A 79 -15.69 -11.82 5.56
C CYS A 79 -14.67 -10.92 6.28
N GLY A 80 -13.38 -11.32 6.29
CA GLY A 80 -12.31 -10.55 6.89
C GLY A 80 -11.77 -9.42 6.01
N GLY A 81 -12.27 -9.24 4.78
CA GLY A 81 -11.70 -8.32 3.79
C GLY A 81 -12.02 -6.85 4.01
N CYS A 82 -13.26 -6.53 4.42
CA CYS A 82 -13.73 -5.15 4.61
C CYS A 82 -14.16 -4.92 6.06
N GLN A 83 -13.74 -3.81 6.65
CA GLN A 83 -14.05 -3.47 8.03
C GLN A 83 -15.05 -2.31 8.15
N LEU A 84 -15.16 -1.45 7.12
CA LEU A 84 -15.85 -0.17 7.20
C LEU A 84 -17.13 -0.08 6.36
N GLN A 85 -17.64 -1.19 5.79
CA GLN A 85 -18.80 -1.14 4.89
C GLN A 85 -20.10 -0.64 5.54
N ALA A 86 -20.20 -0.69 6.87
CA ALA A 86 -21.36 -0.16 7.60
C ALA A 86 -21.31 1.37 7.81
N MET A 87 -20.20 2.01 7.43
CA MET A 87 -19.97 3.46 7.54
C MET A 87 -20.07 4.11 6.16
N SER A 88 -20.71 5.28 6.07
CA SER A 88 -20.77 6.06 4.83
C SER A 88 -19.36 6.41 4.34
N TYR A 89 -19.16 6.45 3.02
CA TYR A 89 -17.82 6.63 2.45
C TYR A 89 -17.16 7.95 2.90
N LYS A 90 -17.95 9.02 3.01
CA LYS A 90 -17.48 10.30 3.53
C LYS A 90 -16.91 10.20 4.94
N GLU A 91 -17.56 9.44 5.81
CA GLU A 91 -17.07 9.26 7.20
C GLU A 91 -15.88 8.28 7.26
N GLN A 92 -15.77 7.32 6.33
CA GLN A 92 -14.56 6.50 6.20
C GLN A 92 -13.34 7.36 5.86
N LEU A 93 -13.48 8.33 4.96
CA LEU A 93 -12.41 9.26 4.60
C LEU A 93 -11.97 10.11 5.81
N LYS A 94 -12.92 10.68 6.56
CA LYS A 94 -12.63 11.44 7.79
C LYS A 94 -11.93 10.56 8.85
N PHE A 95 -12.37 9.31 9.01
CA PHE A 95 -11.73 8.37 9.92
C PHE A 95 -10.27 8.15 9.55
N LYS A 96 -9.97 7.94 8.26
CA LYS A 96 -8.62 7.74 7.74
C LYS A 96 -7.74 8.97 7.92
N GLU A 97 -8.25 10.15 7.62
CA GLU A 97 -7.58 11.42 7.89
C GLU A 97 -7.25 11.59 9.36
N ASN A 98 -8.24 11.38 10.23
CA ASN A 98 -8.05 11.50 11.67
C ASN A 98 -7.01 10.51 12.22
N LYS A 99 -7.01 9.28 11.72
CA LYS A 99 -6.02 8.26 12.07
C LYS A 99 -4.60 8.72 11.76
N VAL A 100 -4.35 9.19 10.54
CA VAL A 100 -3.01 9.63 10.11
C VAL A 100 -2.59 10.89 10.88
N TYR A 101 -3.46 11.88 10.94
CA TYR A 101 -3.21 13.12 11.67
C TYR A 101 -2.87 12.86 13.13
N ASN A 102 -3.67 12.04 13.82
CA ASN A 102 -3.44 11.71 15.23
C ASN A 102 -2.11 10.98 15.44
N ASN A 103 -1.72 10.09 14.53
CA ASN A 103 -0.42 9.42 14.61
C ASN A 103 0.73 10.41 14.44
N LEU A 104 0.66 11.31 13.47
CA LEU A 104 1.68 12.33 13.25
C LEU A 104 1.82 13.28 14.46
N VAL A 105 0.71 13.73 15.03
CA VAL A 105 0.74 14.64 16.20
C VAL A 105 1.17 13.91 17.47
N ARG A 106 0.62 12.72 17.76
CA ARG A 106 0.86 12.04 19.04
C ARG A 106 2.14 11.21 19.05
N VAL A 107 2.39 10.43 17.99
CA VAL A 107 3.59 9.58 17.88
C VAL A 107 4.74 10.37 17.26
N GLY A 108 4.49 11.07 16.16
CA GLY A 108 5.46 11.91 15.45
C GLY A 108 5.80 13.19 16.20
N LYS A 109 5.00 13.59 17.19
CA LYS A 109 5.14 14.84 17.94
C LYS A 109 5.28 16.07 17.03
N LEU A 110 4.57 16.07 15.92
CA LEU A 110 4.56 17.19 14.98
C LEU A 110 3.71 18.32 15.57
N GLU A 111 4.38 19.36 16.01
CA GLU A 111 3.74 20.60 16.46
C GLU A 111 3.46 21.50 15.24
N GLY A 112 2.32 22.20 15.25
CA GLY A 112 1.99 23.17 14.20
C GLY A 112 1.54 22.55 12.87
N LEU A 113 1.21 21.25 12.82
CA LEU A 113 0.59 20.63 11.64
C LEU A 113 -0.84 21.16 11.48
N SER A 114 -1.06 22.02 10.49
CA SER A 114 -2.35 22.66 10.21
C SER A 114 -3.18 21.84 9.24
N ARG A 115 -4.47 21.63 9.54
CA ARG A 115 -5.39 21.00 8.58
C ARG A 115 -5.90 22.04 7.60
N VAL A 116 -5.96 21.65 6.33
CA VAL A 116 -6.58 22.45 5.26
C VAL A 116 -7.84 21.72 4.84
N GLU A 117 -8.98 22.41 4.88
CA GLU A 117 -10.30 21.83 4.57
C GLU A 117 -10.75 22.14 3.14
N GLU A 118 -10.13 23.11 2.47
CA GLU A 118 -10.50 23.55 1.13
C GLU A 118 -9.88 22.66 0.03
N GLU A 119 -10.72 22.21 -0.90
CA GLU A 119 -10.26 21.63 -2.16
C GLU A 119 -9.55 22.73 -3.00
N GLY A 120 -8.44 22.37 -3.65
CA GLY A 120 -7.62 23.33 -4.42
C GLY A 120 -6.59 24.10 -3.60
N ALA A 121 -6.36 23.68 -2.35
CA ALA A 121 -5.31 24.26 -1.51
C ALA A 121 -3.92 23.66 -1.80
N GLU A 122 -3.83 22.66 -2.69
CA GLU A 122 -2.59 21.97 -3.04
C GLU A 122 -1.52 22.93 -3.58
N ASP A 123 -1.95 23.90 -4.40
CA ASP A 123 -1.09 24.86 -5.08
C ASP A 123 -0.70 26.07 -4.22
N LYS A 124 -1.22 26.18 -2.99
CA LYS A 124 -0.93 27.30 -2.10
C LYS A 124 0.38 27.07 -1.33
N ASP A 125 1.21 28.09 -1.24
CA ASP A 125 2.34 28.11 -0.32
C ASP A 125 1.84 28.38 1.11
N PHE A 126 2.15 27.45 2.01
CA PHE A 126 1.85 27.56 3.43
C PHE A 126 3.13 27.84 4.23
N PRO A 127 3.06 28.74 5.23
CA PRO A 127 4.23 29.08 6.04
C PRO A 127 4.73 27.98 6.97
N GLY A 128 4.01 26.85 7.06
CA GLY A 128 4.31 25.72 7.95
C GLY A 128 3.89 24.38 7.38
N ALA A 129 3.90 23.37 8.24
CA ALA A 129 3.45 22.03 7.88
C ALA A 129 1.93 21.98 7.68
N VAL A 130 1.48 21.41 6.57
CA VAL A 130 0.05 21.27 6.24
C VAL A 130 -0.36 19.83 6.01
N PHE A 131 -1.57 19.52 6.46
CA PHE A 131 -2.26 18.27 6.23
C PHE A 131 -3.42 18.54 5.25
N LEU A 132 -3.24 18.06 4.02
CA LEU A 132 -4.16 18.28 2.91
C LEU A 132 -5.32 17.27 2.94
N PRO A 133 -6.47 17.59 2.32
CA PRO A 133 -7.61 16.68 2.23
C PRO A 133 -7.26 15.33 1.61
N VAL A 134 -7.92 14.27 2.08
CA VAL A 134 -7.70 12.90 1.60
C VAL A 134 -8.11 12.75 0.14
N MET A 135 -7.30 12.07 -0.64
CA MET A 135 -7.65 11.65 -1.99
C MET A 135 -8.59 10.43 -1.93
N GLY A 136 -9.89 10.69 -2.03
CA GLY A 136 -10.92 9.67 -2.10
C GLY A 136 -11.19 9.20 -3.54
N MET A 137 -12.03 8.16 -3.66
CA MET A 137 -12.59 7.68 -4.93
C MET A 137 -14.02 8.21 -5.14
N GLU A 138 -14.39 8.45 -6.39
CA GLU A 138 -15.79 8.71 -6.75
C GLU A 138 -16.65 7.47 -6.53
N ASN A 139 -16.15 6.31 -6.99
CA ASN A 139 -16.78 5.01 -6.76
C ASN A 139 -15.82 4.06 -6.03
N PRO A 140 -16.07 3.74 -4.75
CA PRO A 140 -15.19 2.90 -3.94
C PRO A 140 -15.39 1.39 -4.17
N TRP A 141 -16.04 1.00 -5.28
CA TRP A 141 -16.32 -0.38 -5.64
C TRP A 141 -15.59 -0.77 -6.93
N ARG A 142 -15.39 -2.08 -7.15
CA ARG A 142 -14.79 -2.65 -8.37
C ARG A 142 -13.40 -2.08 -8.71
N TYR A 143 -12.65 -1.61 -7.72
CA TYR A 143 -11.37 -0.93 -7.92
C TYR A 143 -10.16 -1.87 -7.92
N ARG A 144 -10.30 -3.09 -7.33
CA ARG A 144 -9.14 -3.98 -7.16
C ARG A 144 -8.83 -4.72 -8.44
N ASN A 145 -7.64 -4.47 -8.96
CA ASN A 145 -7.09 -5.15 -10.14
C ASN A 145 -6.50 -6.55 -9.83
N LYS A 146 -6.41 -6.92 -8.56
CA LYS A 146 -5.87 -8.21 -8.12
C LYS A 146 -6.70 -8.80 -6.98
N ALA A 147 -7.00 -10.09 -7.09
CA ALA A 147 -7.59 -10.88 -6.01
C ALA A 147 -6.93 -12.27 -5.94
N GLN A 148 -6.86 -12.83 -4.74
CA GLN A 148 -6.39 -14.20 -4.49
C GLN A 148 -7.49 -14.92 -3.71
N PHE A 149 -8.04 -15.96 -4.31
CA PHE A 149 -9.15 -16.72 -3.74
C PHE A 149 -8.67 -18.11 -3.33
N PRO A 150 -8.80 -18.51 -2.06
CA PRO A 150 -8.60 -19.88 -1.63
C PRO A 150 -9.70 -20.80 -2.16
N PHE A 151 -9.35 -22.06 -2.43
CA PHE A 151 -10.26 -23.16 -2.63
C PHE A 151 -10.23 -24.08 -1.43
N GLY A 152 -11.39 -24.60 -1.03
CA GLY A 152 -11.54 -25.52 0.08
C GLY A 152 -12.81 -26.36 -0.07
N ALA A 153 -13.11 -27.18 0.94
CA ALA A 153 -14.35 -27.95 1.01
C ALA A 153 -15.23 -27.45 2.16
N ASP A 154 -16.53 -27.42 1.95
CA ASP A 154 -17.51 -27.22 3.01
C ASP A 154 -17.71 -28.49 3.86
N LYS A 155 -18.61 -28.44 4.85
CA LYS A 155 -18.91 -29.57 5.73
C LYS A 155 -19.51 -30.80 5.00
N ASN A 156 -20.04 -30.58 3.82
CA ASN A 156 -20.64 -31.60 2.97
C ASN A 156 -19.67 -32.14 1.91
N GLY A 157 -18.45 -31.59 1.86
CA GLY A 157 -17.44 -31.96 0.87
C GLY A 157 -17.56 -31.20 -0.45
N ASN A 158 -18.48 -30.21 -0.58
CA ASN A 158 -18.61 -29.42 -1.78
C ASN A 158 -17.44 -28.42 -1.89
N ILE A 159 -16.95 -28.19 -3.11
CA ILE A 159 -15.90 -27.21 -3.37
C ILE A 159 -16.45 -25.81 -3.12
N VAL A 160 -15.74 -25.03 -2.31
CA VAL A 160 -16.04 -23.64 -2.02
C VAL A 160 -14.83 -22.75 -2.30
N THR A 161 -15.11 -21.52 -2.71
CA THR A 161 -14.12 -20.46 -2.89
C THR A 161 -14.67 -19.15 -2.37
N GLY A 162 -13.78 -18.20 -2.02
CA GLY A 162 -14.17 -16.91 -1.45
C GLY A 162 -13.03 -16.28 -0.69
N PHE A 163 -13.30 -15.74 0.50
CA PHE A 163 -12.27 -15.16 1.37
C PHE A 163 -12.36 -15.75 2.77
N TYR A 164 -11.26 -15.67 3.51
CA TYR A 164 -11.24 -16.14 4.88
C TYR A 164 -12.05 -15.23 5.82
N ALA A 165 -12.77 -15.85 6.76
CA ALA A 165 -13.31 -15.13 7.91
C ALA A 165 -12.16 -14.54 8.73
N GLY A 166 -12.35 -13.35 9.27
CA GLY A 166 -11.30 -12.61 9.97
C GLY A 166 -10.61 -13.46 11.06
N ARG A 167 -9.29 -13.52 11.01
CA ARG A 167 -8.42 -14.28 11.93
C ARG A 167 -8.63 -15.79 11.93
N THR A 168 -9.13 -16.35 10.84
CA THR A 168 -9.31 -17.80 10.66
C THR A 168 -8.95 -18.19 9.22
N HIS A 169 -8.89 -19.52 8.96
CA HIS A 169 -8.78 -20.07 7.61
C HIS A 169 -10.13 -20.67 7.13
N VAL A 170 -11.23 -20.30 7.77
CA VAL A 170 -12.57 -20.69 7.32
C VAL A 170 -12.95 -19.84 6.11
N ILE A 171 -13.17 -20.47 4.97
CA ILE A 171 -13.61 -19.79 3.75
C ILE A 171 -15.08 -19.38 3.90
N ILE A 172 -15.34 -18.10 3.68
CA ILE A 172 -16.69 -17.56 3.51
C ILE A 172 -16.97 -17.60 2.01
N PRO A 173 -17.91 -18.47 1.55
CA PRO A 173 -18.19 -18.61 0.14
C PRO A 173 -18.63 -17.29 -0.48
N GLN A 174 -17.91 -16.85 -1.51
CA GLN A 174 -18.16 -15.59 -2.22
C GLN A 174 -17.50 -15.64 -3.59
N GLU A 175 -18.30 -15.78 -4.63
CA GLU A 175 -17.81 -15.81 -6.02
C GLU A 175 -17.74 -14.40 -6.64
N ASP A 176 -18.47 -13.44 -6.11
CA ASP A 176 -18.50 -12.06 -6.58
C ASP A 176 -18.15 -11.08 -5.46
N CYS A 177 -16.87 -10.76 -5.32
CA CYS A 177 -16.42 -9.71 -4.42
C CYS A 177 -16.63 -8.34 -5.07
N LEU A 178 -17.46 -7.49 -4.45
CA LEU A 178 -17.76 -6.15 -4.95
C LEU A 178 -16.56 -5.19 -5.03
N LEU A 179 -15.40 -5.55 -4.45
CA LEU A 179 -14.17 -4.79 -4.62
C LEU A 179 -13.39 -5.19 -5.87
N GLY A 180 -13.47 -6.46 -6.27
CA GLY A 180 -12.74 -7.03 -7.40
C GLY A 180 -13.47 -6.82 -8.73
N VAL A 181 -12.78 -7.16 -9.79
CA VAL A 181 -13.31 -7.10 -11.16
C VAL A 181 -14.44 -8.12 -11.39
N GLU A 182 -15.34 -7.84 -12.31
CA GLU A 182 -16.53 -8.67 -12.55
C GLU A 182 -16.19 -10.04 -13.09
N GLU A 183 -15.12 -10.14 -13.87
CA GLU A 183 -14.60 -11.37 -14.47
C GLU A 183 -14.22 -12.43 -13.41
N ASN A 184 -13.94 -12.01 -12.16
CA ASN A 184 -13.66 -12.96 -11.08
C ASN A 184 -14.75 -14.01 -10.94
N ARG A 185 -16.02 -13.63 -11.07
CA ARG A 185 -17.16 -14.52 -10.92
C ARG A 185 -17.16 -15.64 -11.97
N GLU A 186 -16.94 -15.29 -13.23
CA GLU A 186 -16.90 -16.25 -14.34
C GLU A 186 -15.70 -17.18 -14.18
N ILE A 187 -14.52 -16.62 -13.90
CA ILE A 187 -13.28 -17.40 -13.72
C ILE A 187 -13.42 -18.39 -12.55
N LEU A 188 -13.95 -17.95 -11.41
CA LEU A 188 -14.12 -18.81 -10.24
C LEU A 188 -15.09 -19.96 -10.49
N ARG A 189 -16.20 -19.69 -11.18
CA ARG A 189 -17.18 -20.73 -11.58
C ARG A 189 -16.54 -21.74 -12.50
N LEU A 190 -15.87 -21.27 -13.55
CA LEU A 190 -15.22 -22.16 -14.52
C LEU A 190 -14.20 -23.07 -13.83
N ILE A 191 -13.36 -22.55 -12.93
CA ILE A 191 -12.38 -23.34 -12.19
C ILE A 191 -13.09 -24.36 -11.27
N LYS A 192 -14.15 -23.95 -10.59
CA LYS A 192 -14.92 -24.83 -9.72
C LYS A 192 -15.58 -25.97 -10.51
N ASP A 193 -16.25 -25.66 -11.60
CA ASP A 193 -16.90 -26.65 -12.48
C ASP A 193 -15.86 -27.63 -13.07
N PHE A 194 -14.69 -27.13 -13.44
CA PHE A 194 -13.56 -27.95 -13.87
C PHE A 194 -13.12 -28.90 -12.77
N MET A 195 -12.90 -28.41 -11.55
CA MET A 195 -12.50 -29.24 -10.41
C MET A 195 -13.54 -30.31 -10.08
N GLU A 196 -14.83 -29.98 -10.13
CA GLU A 196 -15.94 -30.91 -9.88
C GLU A 196 -15.99 -31.98 -10.98
N ARG A 197 -15.92 -31.58 -12.26
CA ARG A 197 -15.96 -32.49 -13.43
C ARG A 197 -14.85 -33.51 -13.43
N PHE A 198 -13.63 -33.11 -13.08
CA PHE A 198 -12.46 -33.97 -13.12
C PHE A 198 -12.04 -34.51 -11.76
N HIS A 199 -12.90 -34.37 -10.74
CA HIS A 199 -12.68 -34.85 -9.37
C HIS A 199 -11.37 -34.34 -8.75
N ILE A 200 -10.96 -33.10 -9.07
CA ILE A 200 -9.77 -32.45 -8.53
C ILE A 200 -10.10 -31.90 -7.16
N ARG A 201 -9.41 -32.36 -6.13
CA ARG A 201 -9.68 -31.96 -4.74
C ARG A 201 -9.04 -30.58 -4.46
N PRO A 202 -9.75 -29.67 -3.75
CA PRO A 202 -9.13 -28.51 -3.17
C PRO A 202 -8.14 -28.92 -2.08
N TYR A 203 -7.13 -28.07 -1.84
CA TYR A 203 -6.14 -28.31 -0.81
C TYR A 203 -6.73 -28.22 0.59
N ASP A 204 -6.42 -29.23 1.40
CA ASP A 204 -6.70 -29.28 2.83
C ASP A 204 -5.42 -29.01 3.61
N GLU A 205 -5.38 -27.89 4.35
CA GLU A 205 -4.24 -27.47 5.15
C GLU A 205 -3.92 -28.46 6.28
N ALA A 206 -4.94 -29.05 6.90
CA ALA A 206 -4.77 -29.96 8.03
C ALA A 206 -4.11 -31.29 7.59
N GLY A 207 -4.64 -31.87 6.50
CA GLY A 207 -4.15 -33.13 5.95
C GLY A 207 -2.97 -32.96 4.99
N HIS A 208 -2.61 -31.74 4.58
CA HIS A 208 -1.65 -31.45 3.52
C HIS A 208 -1.91 -32.26 2.25
N SER A 209 -3.15 -32.30 1.84
CA SER A 209 -3.63 -33.11 0.73
C SER A 209 -4.56 -32.30 -0.18
N GLY A 210 -4.83 -32.84 -1.39
CA GLY A 210 -5.54 -32.09 -2.40
C GLY A 210 -4.59 -31.22 -3.24
N LEU A 211 -5.07 -30.74 -4.38
CA LEU A 211 -4.22 -30.14 -5.41
C LEU A 211 -4.35 -28.61 -5.49
N VAL A 212 -5.59 -28.10 -5.68
CA VAL A 212 -5.79 -26.64 -5.92
C VAL A 212 -5.89 -25.91 -4.60
N ARG A 213 -4.95 -24.98 -4.37
CA ARG A 213 -4.87 -24.17 -3.14
C ARG A 213 -5.58 -22.84 -3.30
N HIS A 214 -5.17 -22.07 -4.30
CA HIS A 214 -5.67 -20.70 -4.55
C HIS A 214 -5.73 -20.43 -6.04
N VAL A 215 -6.44 -19.39 -6.41
CA VAL A 215 -6.28 -18.74 -7.70
C VAL A 215 -5.96 -17.27 -7.48
N LEU A 216 -4.93 -16.79 -8.18
CA LEU A 216 -4.67 -15.37 -8.36
C LEU A 216 -5.32 -14.94 -9.68
N ILE A 217 -6.14 -13.89 -9.63
CA ILE A 217 -6.73 -13.23 -10.80
C ILE A 217 -6.24 -11.79 -10.81
N ARG A 218 -5.77 -11.33 -11.97
CA ARG A 218 -5.28 -9.97 -12.15
C ARG A 218 -5.80 -9.40 -13.46
N LYS A 219 -6.17 -8.12 -13.46
CA LYS A 219 -6.64 -7.39 -14.64
C LYS A 219 -5.86 -6.10 -14.83
N GLY A 220 -5.39 -5.85 -16.05
CA GLY A 220 -4.95 -4.53 -16.47
C GLY A 220 -6.17 -3.64 -16.72
N PHE A 221 -6.30 -2.55 -15.97
CA PHE A 221 -7.49 -1.69 -16.07
C PHE A 221 -7.51 -0.85 -17.33
N ARG A 222 -6.34 -0.45 -17.84
CA ARG A 222 -6.25 0.31 -19.08
C ARG A 222 -6.19 -0.55 -20.33
N THR A 223 -5.64 -1.76 -20.22
CA THR A 223 -5.49 -2.70 -21.35
C THR A 223 -6.66 -3.67 -21.49
N GLY A 224 -7.36 -3.97 -20.38
CA GLY A 224 -8.36 -5.04 -20.32
C GLY A 224 -7.75 -6.45 -20.24
N GLU A 225 -6.44 -6.59 -20.24
CA GLU A 225 -5.73 -7.88 -20.18
C GLU A 225 -5.99 -8.60 -18.84
N LEU A 226 -6.29 -9.90 -18.92
CA LEU A 226 -6.55 -10.77 -17.77
C LEU A 226 -5.44 -11.81 -17.60
N MET A 227 -5.10 -12.05 -16.34
CA MET A 227 -4.20 -13.13 -15.91
C MET A 227 -4.89 -14.01 -14.89
N VAL A 228 -4.73 -15.31 -15.06
CA VAL A 228 -5.10 -16.33 -14.07
C VAL A 228 -3.87 -17.14 -13.71
N CYS A 229 -3.58 -17.26 -12.41
CA CYS A 229 -2.54 -18.14 -11.92
C CYS A 229 -3.10 -19.06 -10.84
N LEU A 230 -3.22 -20.37 -11.16
CA LEU A 230 -3.60 -21.38 -10.17
C LEU A 230 -2.42 -21.72 -9.29
N VAL A 231 -2.63 -21.72 -7.98
CA VAL A 231 -1.65 -22.21 -7.01
C VAL A 231 -1.97 -23.66 -6.69
N ILE A 232 -1.03 -24.56 -6.98
CA ILE A 232 -1.22 -26.00 -6.84
C ILE A 232 -0.20 -26.65 -5.89
N ASN A 233 -0.65 -27.65 -5.16
CA ASN A 233 0.17 -28.50 -4.31
C ASN A 233 0.72 -29.67 -5.14
N GLY A 234 1.58 -29.37 -6.12
CA GLY A 234 2.14 -30.32 -7.06
C GLY A 234 2.66 -29.62 -8.31
N HIS A 235 3.23 -30.38 -9.24
CA HIS A 235 3.81 -29.85 -10.49
C HIS A 235 2.94 -30.11 -11.73
N ILE A 236 1.89 -30.91 -11.60
CA ILE A 236 1.00 -31.28 -12.71
C ILE A 236 -0.44 -31.02 -12.32
N LEU A 237 -1.16 -30.31 -13.17
CA LEU A 237 -2.61 -30.16 -13.11
C LEU A 237 -3.23 -31.16 -14.12
N PRO A 238 -3.91 -32.23 -13.67
CA PRO A 238 -4.60 -33.11 -14.60
C PRO A 238 -5.63 -32.35 -15.42
N HIS A 239 -5.77 -32.71 -16.69
CA HIS A 239 -6.73 -32.07 -17.61
C HIS A 239 -6.54 -30.54 -17.78
N GLN A 240 -5.30 -30.05 -17.65
CA GLN A 240 -5.03 -28.61 -17.73
C GLN A 240 -5.45 -28.00 -19.08
N GLU A 241 -5.42 -28.78 -20.16
CA GLU A 241 -5.80 -28.33 -21.51
C GLU A 241 -7.27 -27.88 -21.57
N GLU A 242 -8.16 -28.63 -20.90
CA GLU A 242 -9.59 -28.31 -20.81
C GLU A 242 -9.84 -27.05 -19.98
N LEU A 243 -9.07 -26.86 -18.89
CA LEU A 243 -9.14 -25.63 -18.11
C LEU A 243 -8.66 -24.43 -18.93
N VAL A 244 -7.51 -24.57 -19.61
CA VAL A 244 -6.97 -23.51 -20.48
C VAL A 244 -7.93 -23.15 -21.58
N GLU A 245 -8.54 -24.15 -22.25
CA GLU A 245 -9.54 -23.94 -23.32
C GLU A 245 -10.76 -23.16 -22.79
N GLY A 246 -11.25 -23.49 -21.61
CA GLY A 246 -12.34 -22.75 -20.96
C GLY A 246 -11.96 -21.32 -20.64
N LEU A 247 -10.81 -21.12 -19.96
CA LEU A 247 -10.36 -19.79 -19.52
C LEU A 247 -10.03 -18.85 -20.69
N ARG A 248 -9.40 -19.34 -21.76
CA ARG A 248 -9.01 -18.51 -22.92
C ARG A 248 -10.18 -17.90 -23.66
N ASN A 249 -11.40 -18.44 -23.51
CA ASN A 249 -12.61 -17.89 -24.10
C ASN A 249 -13.15 -16.67 -23.33
N ILE A 250 -12.65 -16.40 -22.11
CA ILE A 250 -13.00 -15.21 -21.35
C ILE A 250 -12.35 -13.99 -22.01
N HIS A 251 -13.14 -12.95 -22.25
CA HIS A 251 -12.66 -11.74 -22.90
C HIS A 251 -11.48 -11.10 -22.13
N GLY A 252 -10.41 -10.79 -22.84
CA GLY A 252 -9.19 -10.22 -22.28
C GLY A 252 -8.21 -11.24 -21.71
N MET A 253 -8.50 -12.56 -21.71
CA MET A 253 -7.59 -13.57 -21.18
C MET A 253 -6.28 -13.59 -21.97
N THR A 254 -5.20 -13.15 -21.29
CA THR A 254 -3.88 -12.95 -21.89
C THR A 254 -2.87 -13.96 -21.38
N SER A 255 -2.95 -14.35 -20.11
CA SER A 255 -1.95 -15.21 -19.49
C SER A 255 -2.56 -16.17 -18.49
N ILE A 256 -2.21 -17.47 -18.59
CA ILE A 256 -2.57 -18.51 -17.64
C ILE A 256 -1.29 -19.23 -17.19
N SER A 257 -1.12 -19.35 -15.88
CA SER A 257 0.04 -19.97 -15.27
C SER A 257 -0.37 -20.87 -14.10
N LEU A 258 0.52 -21.78 -13.72
CA LEU A 258 0.46 -22.54 -12.47
C LEU A 258 1.59 -22.03 -11.57
N SER A 259 1.32 -21.84 -10.27
CA SER A 259 2.31 -21.59 -9.24
C SER A 259 2.43 -22.83 -8.36
N VAL A 260 3.61 -23.42 -8.34
CA VAL A 260 3.88 -24.64 -7.55
C VAL A 260 4.16 -24.25 -6.11
N ASN A 261 3.27 -24.66 -5.20
CA ASN A 261 3.47 -24.46 -3.77
C ASN A 261 3.14 -25.74 -3.00
N THR A 262 4.16 -26.56 -2.78
CA THR A 262 4.08 -27.84 -2.06
C THR A 262 4.43 -27.69 -0.57
N GLU A 263 4.70 -26.48 -0.10
CA GLU A 263 5.12 -26.22 1.27
C GLU A 263 3.91 -26.07 2.23
N ARG A 264 4.11 -26.47 3.49
CA ARG A 264 3.17 -26.16 4.60
C ARG A 264 3.43 -24.76 5.12
N THR A 265 2.93 -23.77 4.41
CA THR A 265 3.18 -22.35 4.69
C THR A 265 1.93 -21.51 4.47
N ASN A 266 1.86 -20.35 5.14
CA ASN A 266 0.86 -19.31 4.88
C ASN A 266 1.19 -18.46 3.64
N VAL A 267 2.35 -18.64 3.01
CA VAL A 267 2.68 -17.99 1.74
C VAL A 267 1.82 -18.62 0.65
N ILE A 268 1.07 -17.80 -0.07
CA ILE A 268 0.12 -18.28 -1.09
C ILE A 268 0.86 -18.75 -2.33
N MET A 269 1.70 -17.89 -2.92
CA MET A 269 2.40 -18.15 -4.18
C MET A 269 3.70 -18.93 -3.93
N GLY A 270 3.93 -19.98 -4.71
CA GLY A 270 5.24 -20.62 -4.80
C GLY A 270 6.20 -19.80 -5.68
N GLN A 271 7.48 -20.14 -5.62
CA GLN A 271 8.51 -19.47 -6.43
C GLN A 271 8.59 -20.02 -7.87
N GLU A 272 8.21 -21.28 -8.08
CA GLU A 272 8.17 -21.91 -9.40
C GLU A 272 6.87 -21.56 -10.10
N LEU A 273 6.99 -21.01 -11.32
CA LEU A 273 5.88 -20.71 -12.22
C LEU A 273 5.96 -21.56 -13.48
N ILE A 274 4.87 -22.20 -13.84
CA ILE A 274 4.70 -22.97 -15.08
C ILE A 274 3.73 -22.19 -15.97
N HIS A 275 4.24 -21.63 -17.06
CA HIS A 275 3.38 -20.91 -18.02
C HIS A 275 2.68 -21.91 -18.92
N VAL A 276 1.35 -21.87 -18.94
CA VAL A 276 0.52 -22.80 -19.73
C VAL A 276 -0.17 -22.13 -20.92
N PHE A 277 -0.38 -20.82 -20.87
CA PHE A 277 -0.90 -20.04 -21.99
C PHE A 277 -0.42 -18.59 -21.91
N GLY A 278 -0.09 -18.00 -23.07
CA GLY A 278 0.31 -16.60 -23.19
C GLY A 278 1.73 -16.31 -22.70
N PRO A 279 2.08 -15.04 -22.51
CA PRO A 279 3.47 -14.61 -22.25
C PRO A 279 3.93 -14.76 -20.81
N GLY A 280 3.06 -15.17 -19.87
CA GLY A 280 3.39 -15.26 -18.44
C GLY A 280 3.23 -13.93 -17.68
N TYR A 281 2.76 -12.90 -18.32
CA TYR A 281 2.49 -11.58 -17.73
C TYR A 281 1.27 -10.93 -18.40
N ILE A 282 0.78 -9.86 -17.79
CA ILE A 282 -0.11 -8.87 -18.40
C ILE A 282 0.55 -7.52 -18.43
N THR A 283 0.02 -6.61 -19.23
CA THR A 283 0.47 -5.22 -19.26
C THR A 283 -0.61 -4.28 -18.72
N ASP A 284 -0.18 -3.23 -18.04
CA ASP A 284 -1.05 -2.13 -17.64
C ASP A 284 -0.25 -0.82 -17.61
N PHE A 285 -0.92 0.30 -17.34
CA PHE A 285 -0.32 1.62 -17.34
C PHE A 285 -0.57 2.34 -16.01
N ILE A 286 0.40 3.13 -15.57
CA ILE A 286 0.24 4.18 -14.57
C ILE A 286 0.64 5.49 -15.26
N GLY A 287 -0.32 6.40 -15.44
CA GLY A 287 -0.14 7.51 -16.38
C GLY A 287 0.21 6.99 -17.77
N ASP A 288 1.32 7.46 -18.35
CA ASP A 288 1.79 7.00 -19.67
C ASP A 288 2.88 5.92 -19.59
N VAL A 289 3.25 5.46 -18.40
CA VAL A 289 4.28 4.43 -18.22
C VAL A 289 3.63 3.04 -18.29
N LYS A 290 4.12 2.20 -19.20
CA LYS A 290 3.69 0.83 -19.40
C LYS A 290 4.45 -0.12 -18.46
N TYR A 291 3.75 -1.05 -17.84
CA TYR A 291 4.33 -2.07 -16.98
C TYR A 291 3.97 -3.47 -17.43
N GLN A 292 4.95 -4.36 -17.48
CA GLN A 292 4.73 -5.80 -17.53
C GLN A 292 4.63 -6.32 -16.09
N ILE A 293 3.58 -7.09 -15.82
CA ILE A 293 3.20 -7.49 -14.47
C ILE A 293 3.07 -9.01 -14.46
N SER A 294 4.00 -9.70 -13.80
CA SER A 294 3.98 -11.15 -13.63
C SER A 294 3.07 -11.58 -12.46
N PRO A 295 2.76 -12.87 -12.27
CA PRO A 295 2.02 -13.34 -11.09
C PRO A 295 2.66 -12.94 -9.76
N LEU A 296 4.00 -12.91 -9.67
CA LEU A 296 4.75 -12.60 -8.46
C LEU A 296 5.02 -11.11 -8.27
N SER A 297 4.88 -10.27 -9.31
CA SER A 297 5.15 -8.83 -9.22
C SER A 297 4.25 -8.16 -8.19
N PHE A 298 4.83 -7.30 -7.36
CA PHE A 298 4.05 -6.32 -6.61
C PHE A 298 3.60 -5.21 -7.56
N TYR A 299 2.32 -4.94 -7.59
CA TYR A 299 1.70 -3.84 -8.32
C TYR A 299 0.49 -3.36 -7.54
N GLN A 300 0.34 -2.06 -7.37
CA GLN A 300 -0.73 -1.47 -6.56
C GLN A 300 -2.12 -1.92 -7.04
N VAL A 301 -2.99 -2.22 -6.08
CA VAL A 301 -4.28 -2.90 -6.39
C VAL A 301 -5.40 -1.97 -6.83
N ASN A 302 -5.20 -0.66 -6.72
CA ASN A 302 -6.18 0.36 -7.09
C ASN A 302 -5.55 1.34 -8.08
N PRO A 303 -5.67 1.10 -9.39
CA PRO A 303 -5.01 1.91 -10.42
C PRO A 303 -5.35 3.41 -10.34
N ALA A 304 -6.62 3.74 -10.12
CA ALA A 304 -7.06 5.14 -10.03
C ALA A 304 -6.41 5.89 -8.87
N GLN A 305 -6.29 5.25 -7.72
CA GLN A 305 -5.63 5.86 -6.56
C GLN A 305 -4.11 5.80 -6.67
N THR A 306 -3.56 4.83 -7.39
CA THR A 306 -2.12 4.75 -7.66
C THR A 306 -1.65 5.96 -8.49
N GLU A 307 -2.40 6.34 -9.53
CA GLU A 307 -2.08 7.53 -10.32
C GLU A 307 -2.10 8.81 -9.46
N LYS A 308 -3.07 8.96 -8.57
CA LYS A 308 -3.14 10.10 -7.63
C LYS A 308 -1.98 10.08 -6.62
N LEU A 309 -1.68 8.91 -6.04
CA LEU A 309 -0.61 8.73 -5.06
C LEU A 309 0.76 9.08 -5.67
N TYR A 310 1.05 8.53 -6.85
CA TYR A 310 2.32 8.75 -7.54
C TYR A 310 2.40 10.16 -8.14
N GLY A 311 1.28 10.72 -8.62
CA GLY A 311 1.19 12.12 -9.01
C GLY A 311 1.55 13.06 -7.86
N THR A 312 1.01 12.81 -6.66
CA THR A 312 1.36 13.57 -5.44
C THR A 312 2.83 13.38 -5.05
N ALA A 313 3.37 12.15 -5.16
CA ALA A 313 4.78 11.90 -4.88
C ALA A 313 5.70 12.65 -5.87
N LEU A 314 5.35 12.69 -7.16
CA LEU A 314 6.06 13.46 -8.18
C LEU A 314 5.97 14.97 -7.93
N GLU A 315 4.79 15.49 -7.62
CA GLU A 315 4.60 16.89 -7.23
C GLU A 315 5.50 17.26 -6.03
N TYR A 316 5.49 16.42 -4.99
CA TYR A 316 6.30 16.66 -3.79
C TYR A 316 7.81 16.51 -4.04
N ALA A 317 8.20 15.66 -4.99
CA ALA A 317 9.59 15.56 -5.43
C ALA A 317 10.06 16.85 -6.13
N GLY A 318 9.16 17.62 -6.76
CA GLY A 318 9.43 18.94 -7.34
C GLY A 318 10.57 18.92 -8.37
N LEU A 319 10.56 17.92 -9.27
CA LEU A 319 11.64 17.65 -10.21
C LEU A 319 11.61 18.64 -11.39
N THR A 320 12.79 19.12 -11.78
CA THR A 320 13.00 20.07 -12.89
C THR A 320 13.73 19.47 -14.09
N GLY A 321 14.21 18.22 -13.95
CA GLY A 321 15.06 17.54 -14.94
C GLY A 321 16.55 17.52 -14.57
N GLU A 322 16.95 18.23 -13.53
CA GLU A 322 18.34 18.35 -13.09
C GLU A 322 18.68 17.46 -11.89
N GLU A 323 17.67 16.93 -11.20
CA GLU A 323 17.84 16.23 -9.95
C GLU A 323 18.29 14.78 -10.15
N VAL A 324 19.12 14.32 -9.21
CA VAL A 324 19.41 12.91 -8.94
C VAL A 324 18.45 12.42 -7.85
N VAL A 325 17.70 11.38 -8.16
CA VAL A 325 16.68 10.81 -7.27
C VAL A 325 17.07 9.41 -6.85
N TRP A 326 16.93 9.10 -5.57
CA TRP A 326 16.92 7.73 -5.07
C TRP A 326 15.48 7.28 -4.76
N ASP A 327 15.09 6.13 -5.29
CA ASP A 327 13.83 5.45 -5.00
C ASP A 327 14.14 4.16 -4.22
N LEU A 328 13.86 4.19 -2.93
CA LEU A 328 14.16 3.07 -2.03
C LEU A 328 12.92 2.18 -1.86
N TYR A 329 13.12 0.88 -1.99
CA TYR A 329 12.06 -0.15 -2.02
C TYR A 329 11.25 -0.11 -3.32
N CYS A 330 11.92 0.02 -4.47
CA CYS A 330 11.31 0.39 -5.74
C CYS A 330 10.45 -0.70 -6.41
N GLY A 331 10.47 -1.95 -5.91
CA GLY A 331 9.72 -3.05 -6.51
C GLY A 331 10.05 -3.26 -7.99
N ILE A 332 9.03 -3.36 -8.84
CA ILE A 332 9.20 -3.47 -10.31
C ILE A 332 9.44 -2.11 -10.99
N GLY A 333 9.88 -1.10 -10.21
CA GLY A 333 10.22 0.24 -10.70
C GLY A 333 9.03 1.16 -10.92
N THR A 334 7.90 0.94 -10.25
CA THR A 334 6.67 1.71 -10.51
C THR A 334 6.83 3.20 -10.23
N ILE A 335 7.40 3.58 -9.09
CA ILE A 335 7.67 4.98 -8.75
C ILE A 335 8.91 5.45 -9.53
N SER A 336 10.00 4.67 -9.56
CA SER A 336 11.25 5.02 -10.25
C SER A 336 11.02 5.49 -11.69
N LEU A 337 10.25 4.71 -12.48
CA LEU A 337 10.00 5.01 -13.89
C LEU A 337 9.06 6.21 -14.06
N PHE A 338 8.15 6.40 -13.13
CA PHE A 338 7.27 7.57 -13.11
C PHE A 338 8.05 8.85 -12.86
N LEU A 339 9.02 8.83 -11.93
CA LEU A 339 9.91 9.95 -11.61
C LEU A 339 10.96 10.21 -12.71
N ALA A 340 11.45 9.16 -13.38
CA ALA A 340 12.57 9.26 -14.33
C ALA A 340 12.30 10.21 -15.51
N ARG A 341 11.04 10.43 -15.88
CA ARG A 341 10.65 11.37 -16.93
C ARG A 341 10.96 12.84 -16.60
N ASN A 342 11.05 13.15 -15.30
CA ASN A 342 11.25 14.50 -14.80
C ASN A 342 12.55 14.66 -14.00
N ALA A 343 13.42 13.63 -14.01
CA ALA A 343 14.69 13.62 -13.30
C ALA A 343 15.87 13.49 -14.27
N ARG A 344 17.04 14.01 -13.88
CA ARG A 344 18.28 13.75 -14.58
C ARG A 344 18.69 12.29 -14.51
N LYS A 345 18.60 11.69 -13.33
CA LYS A 345 18.94 10.28 -13.06
C LYS A 345 18.14 9.76 -11.89
N VAL A 346 17.66 8.53 -11.99
CA VAL A 346 16.98 7.82 -10.90
C VAL A 346 17.76 6.55 -10.56
N PHE A 347 17.96 6.31 -9.27
CA PHE A 347 18.54 5.09 -8.71
C PHE A 347 17.50 4.35 -7.89
N GLY A 348 17.11 3.15 -8.33
CA GLY A 348 16.15 2.28 -7.62
C GLY A 348 16.86 1.22 -6.80
N VAL A 349 16.36 0.92 -5.60
CA VAL A 349 16.88 -0.17 -4.75
C VAL A 349 15.76 -1.13 -4.39
N GLU A 350 15.99 -2.43 -4.63
CA GLU A 350 15.03 -3.49 -4.31
C GLU A 350 15.77 -4.77 -3.88
N ILE A 351 15.21 -5.47 -2.89
CA ILE A 351 15.81 -6.70 -2.33
C ILE A 351 15.47 -7.95 -3.15
N VAL A 352 14.35 -7.93 -3.87
CA VAL A 352 13.85 -9.08 -4.63
C VAL A 352 14.45 -9.07 -6.03
N SER A 353 15.29 -10.06 -6.35
CA SER A 353 16.00 -10.14 -7.64
C SER A 353 15.04 -10.09 -8.85
N GLN A 354 13.96 -10.88 -8.81
CA GLN A 354 12.96 -10.89 -9.89
C GLN A 354 12.33 -9.51 -10.10
N ALA A 355 12.04 -8.77 -9.02
CA ALA A 355 11.49 -7.44 -9.14
C ALA A 355 12.47 -6.45 -9.77
N VAL A 356 13.78 -6.57 -9.49
CA VAL A 356 14.83 -5.78 -10.15
C VAL A 356 14.90 -6.10 -11.66
N ASP A 357 14.78 -7.35 -12.04
CA ASP A 357 14.78 -7.76 -13.46
C ASP A 357 13.52 -7.25 -14.17
N ASP A 358 12.35 -7.35 -13.53
CA ASP A 358 11.10 -6.78 -14.01
C ASP A 358 11.21 -5.24 -14.15
N ALA A 359 11.85 -4.54 -13.19
CA ALA A 359 12.06 -3.09 -13.25
C ALA A 359 12.94 -2.69 -14.44
N ARG A 360 14.03 -3.43 -14.68
CA ARG A 360 14.91 -3.21 -15.85
C ARG A 360 14.17 -3.46 -17.16
N GLN A 361 13.32 -4.51 -17.20
CA GLN A 361 12.48 -4.78 -18.37
C GLN A 361 11.46 -3.67 -18.58
N ASN A 362 10.81 -3.20 -17.52
CA ASN A 362 9.87 -2.09 -17.58
C ASN A 362 10.54 -0.79 -18.06
N ALA A 363 11.77 -0.50 -17.65
CA ALA A 363 12.55 0.62 -18.18
C ALA A 363 12.76 0.49 -19.70
N ARG A 364 13.18 -0.70 -20.18
CA ARG A 364 13.45 -0.95 -21.60
C ARG A 364 12.21 -0.77 -22.47
N ILE A 365 11.05 -1.32 -22.09
CA ILE A 365 9.82 -1.23 -22.91
C ILE A 365 9.25 0.19 -22.99
N ASN A 366 9.68 1.08 -22.08
CA ASN A 366 9.33 2.50 -22.10
C ASN A 366 10.41 3.41 -22.69
N GLY A 367 11.59 2.87 -23.10
CA GLY A 367 12.71 3.66 -23.58
C GLY A 367 13.29 4.60 -22.53
N ILE A 368 13.20 4.26 -21.24
CA ILE A 368 13.72 5.05 -20.12
C ILE A 368 15.15 4.59 -19.83
N GLU A 369 16.14 5.44 -20.15
CA GLU A 369 17.57 5.11 -20.06
C GLU A 369 18.25 5.77 -18.84
N ASN A 370 17.62 6.78 -18.24
CA ASN A 370 18.16 7.51 -17.09
C ASN A 370 17.83 6.89 -15.74
N VAL A 371 17.56 5.58 -15.70
CA VAL A 371 17.29 4.83 -14.47
C VAL A 371 18.30 3.69 -14.31
N GLU A 372 18.67 3.40 -13.07
CA GLU A 372 19.54 2.28 -12.70
C GLU A 372 19.01 1.58 -11.46
N PHE A 373 19.02 0.24 -11.46
CA PHE A 373 18.47 -0.55 -10.37
C PHE A 373 19.53 -1.40 -9.68
N PHE A 374 19.61 -1.29 -8.35
CA PHE A 374 20.49 -2.03 -7.46
C PHE A 374 19.73 -3.13 -6.74
N LEU A 375 20.26 -4.34 -6.78
CA LEU A 375 19.79 -5.46 -5.99
C LEU A 375 20.41 -5.42 -4.59
N GLY A 376 19.58 -5.42 -3.56
CA GLY A 376 20.01 -5.50 -2.17
C GLY A 376 19.08 -4.75 -1.21
N ARG A 377 19.43 -4.78 0.06
CA ARG A 377 18.70 -4.05 1.09
C ARG A 377 19.01 -2.56 1.02
N ALA A 378 18.00 -1.70 1.19
CA ALA A 378 18.19 -0.25 1.15
C ALA A 378 19.23 0.22 2.18
N GLU A 379 19.19 -0.35 3.40
CA GLU A 379 20.11 -0.09 4.50
C GLU A 379 21.57 -0.55 4.27
N GLU A 380 21.81 -1.30 3.19
CA GLU A 380 23.14 -1.76 2.79
C GLU A 380 23.62 -1.09 1.50
N VAL A 381 22.72 -0.99 0.50
CA VAL A 381 23.03 -0.42 -0.82
C VAL A 381 23.26 1.08 -0.71
N LEU A 382 22.32 1.82 -0.09
CA LEU A 382 22.39 3.28 -0.02
C LEU A 382 23.69 3.79 0.65
N PRO A 383 24.11 3.27 1.83
CA PRO A 383 25.39 3.67 2.42
C PRO A 383 26.59 3.32 1.55
N ARG A 384 26.60 2.14 0.93
CA ARG A 384 27.68 1.68 0.07
C ARG A 384 27.88 2.60 -1.13
N GLU A 385 26.81 2.93 -1.83
CA GLU A 385 26.88 3.78 -3.04
C GLU A 385 27.21 5.23 -2.68
N TYR A 386 26.72 5.72 -1.54
CA TYR A 386 27.05 7.05 -1.04
C TYR A 386 28.51 7.15 -0.60
N GLU A 387 29.00 6.22 0.23
CA GLU A 387 30.34 6.30 0.85
C GLU A 387 31.45 5.91 -0.12
N LYS A 388 31.23 4.86 -0.97
CA LYS A 388 32.27 4.35 -1.86
C LYS A 388 32.24 4.98 -3.24
N ASN A 389 31.06 5.22 -3.79
CA ASN A 389 30.89 5.69 -5.16
C ASN A 389 30.54 7.19 -5.23
N GLY A 390 30.34 7.84 -4.07
CA GLY A 390 30.04 9.27 -3.99
C GLY A 390 28.69 9.65 -4.59
N ILE A 391 27.77 8.69 -4.77
CA ILE A 391 26.46 8.97 -5.39
C ILE A 391 25.60 9.69 -4.37
N ARG A 392 25.28 10.94 -4.63
CA ARG A 392 24.40 11.78 -3.82
C ARG A 392 23.02 11.86 -4.45
N ALA A 393 22.03 12.22 -3.63
CA ALA A 393 20.69 12.55 -4.09
C ALA A 393 20.34 14.00 -3.80
N ASP A 394 19.62 14.61 -4.71
CA ASP A 394 18.90 15.87 -4.48
C ASP A 394 17.54 15.58 -3.83
N VAL A 395 16.93 14.45 -4.22
CA VAL A 395 15.65 13.96 -3.70
C VAL A 395 15.75 12.48 -3.37
N VAL A 396 15.19 12.07 -2.23
CA VAL A 396 14.99 10.65 -1.86
C VAL A 396 13.52 10.36 -1.76
N VAL A 397 13.05 9.35 -2.48
CA VAL A 397 11.69 8.80 -2.36
C VAL A 397 11.77 7.45 -1.65
N VAL A 398 10.92 7.22 -0.69
CA VAL A 398 10.86 5.94 0.03
C VAL A 398 9.43 5.43 0.08
N ASP A 399 9.24 4.12 -0.19
CA ASP A 399 7.96 3.40 -0.03
C ASP A 399 8.22 2.08 0.74
N PRO A 400 8.59 2.17 2.04
CA PRO A 400 9.01 1.02 2.81
C PRO A 400 7.84 0.09 3.15
N PRO A 401 8.13 -1.18 3.52
CA PRO A 401 7.13 -2.08 4.06
C PRO A 401 6.55 -1.53 5.38
N ARG A 402 5.47 -2.15 5.90
CA ARG A 402 4.75 -1.73 7.12
C ARG A 402 5.63 -1.45 8.35
N LYS A 403 6.80 -2.04 8.45
CA LYS A 403 7.75 -1.77 9.56
C LYS A 403 8.44 -0.40 9.48
N GLY A 404 8.29 0.32 8.38
CA GLY A 404 8.99 1.57 8.10
C GLY A 404 10.43 1.33 7.61
N CYS A 405 11.21 2.42 7.52
CA CYS A 405 12.62 2.37 7.17
C CYS A 405 13.47 1.82 8.32
N ASP A 406 14.58 1.16 7.96
CA ASP A 406 15.62 0.82 8.92
C ASP A 406 16.38 2.08 9.37
N GLU A 407 16.81 2.12 10.63
CA GLU A 407 17.51 3.30 11.21
C GLU A 407 18.78 3.64 10.44
N LYS A 408 19.53 2.63 9.99
CA LYS A 408 20.75 2.84 9.18
C LYS A 408 20.45 3.47 7.83
N CYS A 409 19.29 3.15 7.23
CA CYS A 409 18.82 3.80 6.01
C CYS A 409 18.51 5.28 6.27
N LEU A 410 17.76 5.58 7.34
CA LEU A 410 17.44 6.96 7.75
C LEU A 410 18.69 7.77 8.08
N ASP A 411 19.67 7.19 8.78
CA ASP A 411 20.96 7.81 9.08
C ASP A 411 21.72 8.19 7.82
N THR A 412 21.69 7.31 6.80
CA THR A 412 22.36 7.59 5.54
C THR A 412 21.67 8.71 4.77
N ILE A 413 20.34 8.75 4.77
CA ILE A 413 19.57 9.87 4.19
C ILE A 413 19.97 11.19 4.88
N VAL A 414 20.05 11.21 6.22
CA VAL A 414 20.46 12.40 6.98
C VAL A 414 21.90 12.82 6.63
N LYS A 415 22.85 11.87 6.55
CA LYS A 415 24.25 12.14 6.19
C LYS A 415 24.40 12.66 4.75
N MET A 416 23.61 12.10 3.83
CA MET A 416 23.61 12.51 2.43
C MET A 416 23.04 13.93 2.28
N GLY A 417 22.03 14.27 3.08
CA GLY A 417 21.42 15.59 3.18
C GLY A 417 20.63 16.02 1.94
N PRO A 418 19.79 15.15 1.32
CA PRO A 418 18.97 15.57 0.18
C PRO A 418 18.10 16.79 0.55
N GLU A 419 17.80 17.61 -0.43
CA GLU A 419 16.93 18.79 -0.24
C GLU A 419 15.52 18.37 0.16
N ARG A 420 15.03 17.27 -0.42
CA ARG A 420 13.66 16.76 -0.20
C ARG A 420 13.69 15.27 0.04
N VAL A 421 12.82 14.84 0.98
CA VAL A 421 12.49 13.43 1.19
C VAL A 421 10.98 13.29 1.00
N VAL A 422 10.56 12.45 0.06
CA VAL A 422 9.17 12.09 -0.17
C VAL A 422 8.93 10.70 0.43
N TYR A 423 8.15 10.64 1.49
CA TYR A 423 7.87 9.41 2.20
C TYR A 423 6.45 8.93 1.86
N VAL A 424 6.34 7.83 1.12
CA VAL A 424 5.09 7.10 0.88
C VAL A 424 4.96 6.01 1.96
N SER A 425 3.79 5.82 2.53
CA SER A 425 3.60 4.85 3.63
C SER A 425 2.21 4.27 3.70
N CYS A 426 2.14 2.95 3.85
CA CYS A 426 0.91 2.20 4.14
C CYS A 426 0.61 2.07 5.65
N ASP A 427 1.50 2.57 6.53
CA ASP A 427 1.33 2.53 7.99
C ASP A 427 1.69 3.88 8.63
N SER A 428 0.66 4.60 9.10
CA SER A 428 0.84 5.95 9.63
C SER A 428 1.57 6.01 10.98
N ALA A 429 1.63 4.90 11.73
CA ALA A 429 2.35 4.89 13.01
C ALA A 429 3.86 4.78 12.79
N THR A 430 4.30 3.92 11.87
CA THR A 430 5.72 3.82 11.48
C THR A 430 6.16 5.05 10.70
N LEU A 431 5.31 5.61 9.82
CA LEU A 431 5.55 6.92 9.19
C LEU A 431 5.83 7.98 10.25
N ALA A 432 4.98 8.11 11.27
CA ALA A 432 5.12 9.12 12.30
C ALA A 432 6.44 8.97 13.09
N ARG A 433 6.87 7.73 13.36
CA ARG A 433 8.18 7.41 13.99
C ARG A 433 9.34 7.88 13.12
N ASP A 434 9.32 7.53 11.83
CA ASP A 434 10.42 7.80 10.90
C ASP A 434 10.49 9.31 10.56
N VAL A 435 9.34 9.95 10.40
CA VAL A 435 9.25 11.41 10.24
C VAL A 435 9.84 12.12 11.45
N ARG A 436 9.50 11.68 12.67
CA ARG A 436 10.10 12.23 13.89
C ARG A 436 11.61 12.09 13.89
N TYR A 437 12.13 10.92 13.50
CA TYR A 437 13.56 10.66 13.40
C TYR A 437 14.28 11.66 12.47
N LEU A 438 13.69 11.93 11.29
CA LEU A 438 14.23 12.89 10.33
C LEU A 438 14.12 14.33 10.83
N CYS A 439 12.98 14.70 11.46
CA CYS A 439 12.77 16.04 11.99
C CYS A 439 13.75 16.38 13.13
N ASP A 440 14.09 15.43 13.99
CA ASP A 440 15.09 15.59 15.07
C ASP A 440 16.51 15.80 14.50
N ARG A 441 16.73 15.51 13.19
CA ARG A 441 18.02 15.58 12.50
C ARG A 441 18.08 16.61 11.37
N GLY A 442 17.19 17.62 11.41
CA GLY A 442 17.28 18.80 10.56
C GLY A 442 16.31 18.84 9.38
N TYR A 443 15.41 17.90 9.26
CA TYR A 443 14.28 17.97 8.32
C TYR A 443 13.07 18.65 8.94
N GLU A 444 12.16 19.12 8.11
CA GLU A 444 10.86 19.62 8.52
C GLU A 444 9.77 19.10 7.57
N VAL A 445 8.62 18.74 8.13
CA VAL A 445 7.44 18.39 7.33
C VAL A 445 6.89 19.64 6.66
N ARG A 446 6.59 19.52 5.36
CA ARG A 446 5.97 20.59 4.57
C ARG A 446 4.52 20.26 4.23
N LYS A 447 4.30 19.12 3.60
CA LYS A 447 2.98 18.69 3.16
C LYS A 447 2.74 17.23 3.55
N VAL A 448 1.53 16.91 3.98
CA VAL A 448 1.06 15.55 4.20
C VAL A 448 -0.27 15.38 3.50
N ARG A 449 -0.45 14.29 2.77
CA ARG A 449 -1.71 13.96 2.11
C ARG A 449 -2.01 12.47 2.20
N CYS A 450 -3.23 12.12 2.57
CA CYS A 450 -3.71 10.74 2.61
C CYS A 450 -4.30 10.32 1.27
N CYS A 451 -4.20 9.03 0.95
CA CYS A 451 -4.82 8.41 -0.23
C CYS A 451 -5.62 7.17 0.19
N ASP A 452 -6.89 7.11 -0.18
CA ASP A 452 -7.73 5.95 0.10
C ASP A 452 -7.52 4.83 -0.93
N MET A 453 -6.31 4.23 -0.92
CA MET A 453 -5.92 3.12 -1.77
C MET A 453 -6.78 1.87 -1.54
N PHE A 454 -7.22 1.65 -0.30
CA PHE A 454 -7.94 0.46 0.14
C PHE A 454 -9.33 0.83 0.68
N CYS A 455 -10.22 1.26 -0.21
CA CYS A 455 -11.58 1.64 0.15
C CYS A 455 -12.29 0.54 0.94
N LEU A 456 -13.18 0.94 1.85
CA LEU A 456 -13.99 0.06 2.73
C LEU A 456 -13.18 -0.74 3.76
N THR A 457 -11.89 -0.42 3.91
CA THR A 457 -10.99 -1.00 4.92
C THR A 457 -10.40 0.10 5.81
N GLY A 458 -9.83 -0.27 6.96
CA GLY A 458 -9.12 0.67 7.86
C GLY A 458 -7.73 1.09 7.38
N HIS A 459 -7.26 0.60 6.22
CA HIS A 459 -5.95 0.94 5.66
C HIS A 459 -5.99 2.26 4.90
N VAL A 460 -4.89 2.99 4.96
CA VAL A 460 -4.72 4.29 4.28
C VAL A 460 -3.26 4.44 3.87
N GLU A 461 -3.03 4.91 2.64
CA GLU A 461 -1.72 5.35 2.18
C GLU A 461 -1.53 6.83 2.51
N THR A 462 -0.29 7.24 2.69
CA THR A 462 0.05 8.62 3.03
C THR A 462 1.30 9.04 2.28
N VAL A 463 1.31 10.23 1.69
CA VAL A 463 2.50 10.87 1.14
C VAL A 463 2.87 12.03 2.05
N CYS A 464 4.13 12.07 2.48
CA CYS A 464 4.69 13.12 3.31
C CYS A 464 5.92 13.74 2.63
N LEU A 465 5.91 15.05 2.45
CA LEU A 465 7.05 15.83 2.00
C LEU A 465 7.81 16.38 3.20
N LEU A 466 9.11 16.06 3.26
CA LEU A 466 10.04 16.67 4.20
C LEU A 466 11.10 17.48 3.41
N SER A 467 11.41 18.68 3.90
CA SER A 467 12.47 19.52 3.38
C SER A 467 13.63 19.60 4.37
N ASN A 468 14.85 19.66 3.86
CA ASN A 468 16.04 19.88 4.68
C ASN A 468 16.06 21.34 5.17
N ARG A 469 16.18 21.57 6.48
CA ARG A 469 16.25 22.91 7.08
C ARG A 469 17.58 23.63 6.78
N LYS A 470 18.60 22.87 6.47
CA LYS A 470 19.89 23.36 6.03
C LYS A 470 20.14 22.82 4.64
N PRO A 471 19.50 23.40 3.59
CA PRO A 471 19.98 23.11 2.25
C PRO A 471 21.47 23.48 2.27
N ASP A 472 22.32 22.62 1.72
CA ASP A 472 23.66 23.07 1.29
C ASP A 472 23.38 24.23 0.33
N ALA A 473 23.46 25.44 0.86
CA ALA A 473 23.31 26.64 0.06
C ALA A 473 24.50 26.65 -0.87
N ARG A 474 24.38 26.02 -2.02
CA ARG A 474 25.20 26.33 -3.17
C ARG A 474 24.77 27.74 -3.62
N VAL A 475 25.25 28.73 -2.92
CA VAL A 475 25.28 30.09 -3.44
C VAL A 475 26.22 30.01 -4.64
N LYS A 476 25.69 29.93 -5.86
CA LYS A 476 26.43 30.29 -7.03
C LYS A 476 26.73 31.81 -6.87
N ILE A 477 27.85 32.12 -6.26
CA ILE A 477 28.39 33.46 -6.30
C ILE A 477 29.10 33.51 -7.65
N ASP A 478 28.46 34.05 -8.67
CA ASP A 478 29.15 34.54 -9.86
C ASP A 478 29.98 35.73 -9.40
N VAL A 479 31.17 35.44 -8.94
CA VAL A 479 32.16 36.48 -8.65
C VAL A 479 32.87 36.74 -9.96
N ASP A 480 32.63 37.92 -10.54
CA ASP A 480 33.46 38.42 -11.60
C ASP A 480 34.91 38.42 -11.11
N LEU A 481 35.81 37.82 -11.88
CA LEU A 481 37.22 37.68 -11.50
C LEU A 481 37.87 39.06 -11.20
N GLU A 482 37.42 40.12 -11.85
CA GLU A 482 37.87 41.49 -11.60
C GLU A 482 37.45 42.01 -10.23
N ASP A 483 36.22 41.73 -9.81
CA ASP A 483 35.75 42.08 -8.47
C ASP A 483 36.46 41.29 -7.37
N TYR A 484 36.76 40.01 -7.60
CA TYR A 484 37.56 39.20 -6.67
C TYR A 484 38.95 39.80 -6.43
N TYR A 485 39.66 40.20 -7.49
CA TYR A 485 41.00 40.80 -7.36
C TYR A 485 40.94 42.19 -6.73
N ARG A 486 39.93 43.00 -7.03
CA ARG A 486 39.72 44.30 -6.41
C ARG A 486 39.53 44.19 -4.89
N ILE A 487 38.64 43.28 -4.41
CA ILE A 487 38.39 43.04 -2.97
C ILE A 487 39.66 42.53 -2.27
N LYS A 488 40.44 41.68 -2.93
CA LYS A 488 41.68 41.13 -2.40
C LYS A 488 42.77 42.18 -2.25
N ASP A 489 42.86 43.13 -3.16
CA ASP A 489 43.80 44.24 -3.11
C ASP A 489 43.40 45.32 -2.10
N GLU A 490 42.09 45.57 -1.89
CA GLU A 490 41.58 46.41 -0.81
C GLU A 490 41.85 45.81 0.59
N GLN A 491 41.70 44.49 0.75
CA GLN A 491 42.04 43.81 2.02
C GLN A 491 43.55 43.82 2.31
N LYS A 492 44.40 43.77 1.28
CA LYS A 492 45.87 43.94 1.46
C LYS A 492 46.24 45.36 1.84
N LYS A 493 45.60 46.37 1.28
CA LYS A 493 45.84 47.78 1.63
C LYS A 493 45.40 48.10 3.05
N ASN A 494 44.29 47.56 3.50
CA ASN A 494 43.79 47.75 4.87
C ASN A 494 44.67 47.05 5.93
N LYS A 495 45.31 45.91 5.60
CA LYS A 495 46.26 45.22 6.49
C LYS A 495 47.66 45.85 6.52
N ALA A 496 47.98 46.75 5.59
CA ALA A 496 49.26 47.46 5.58
C ALA A 496 49.16 48.85 6.23
N SER A 497 47.96 49.27 6.66
CA SER A 497 47.66 50.52 7.35
C SER A 497 47.30 50.34 8.84
N GLU A 498 47.33 49.11 9.37
CA GLU A 498 47.42 48.75 10.78
C GLU A 498 48.87 48.34 11.16
#